data_3ac037f166de762e627692437cded517
#
_entry.id   3ac037f166de762e627692437cded517
#
_cell.length_a   1.000
_cell.length_b   1.000
_cell.length_c   1.000
_cell.angle_alpha   90.00
_cell.angle_beta   90.00
_cell.angle_gamma   90.00
#
_symmetry.space_group_name_H-M   'P 1'
#
loop_
_entity.id
_entity.type
_entity.pdbx_description
1 polymer ?
#
loop_
_entity_poly.entity_id
_entity_poly.type
_entity_poly.pdbx_seq_one_letter_code
_entity_poly.pdbx_strand_id
1 'polypeptide(L)'
;DLDFEANAKEGIPVDWPIRYKQIAAWYSYVEKFVGISGNADGIPHLPDGEFQPPMEMNCVEKHFKSSIESNYPGRRLIISRTANLTKALNGRGPCQYRDLCSRGCPYGAYFSSNSATLPAAKATGKMTLLPFSVAHSII
;
A
#
# COMPACT_ATOMS: atom_id res chain seq x y z
N ASP A 1 -0.93 -13.18 2.10
CA ASP A 1 -1.49 -14.43 2.66
C ASP A 1 -0.42 -15.51 2.73
N LEU A 2 0.17 -15.86 1.61
CA LEU A 2 1.17 -16.94 1.51
C LEU A 2 2.38 -16.75 2.43
N ASP A 3 2.81 -15.52 2.67
CA ASP A 3 3.98 -15.23 3.52
C ASP A 3 3.82 -15.75 4.96
N PHE A 4 2.58 -15.78 5.47
CA PHE A 4 2.27 -16.32 6.81
C PHE A 4 2.19 -17.85 6.86
N GLU A 5 2.32 -18.52 5.74
CA GLU A 5 2.26 -19.97 5.59
C GLU A 5 3.51 -20.56 4.92
N ALA A 6 4.41 -19.70 4.45
CA ALA A 6 5.55 -20.12 3.64
C ALA A 6 6.41 -21.15 4.37
N ASN A 7 6.80 -20.87 5.61
CA ASN A 7 7.65 -21.76 6.39
C ASN A 7 6.98 -23.13 6.63
N ALA A 8 5.69 -23.12 6.99
CA ALA A 8 4.94 -24.35 7.18
C ALA A 8 4.86 -25.18 5.90
N LYS A 9 4.63 -24.54 4.74
CA LYS A 9 4.55 -25.20 3.44
C LYS A 9 5.88 -25.76 2.96
N GLU A 10 6.98 -25.12 3.33
CA GLU A 10 8.34 -25.54 2.98
C GLU A 10 8.96 -26.49 4.01
N GLY A 11 8.23 -26.86 5.06
CA GLY A 11 8.70 -27.78 6.09
C GLY A 11 9.77 -27.17 7.02
N ILE A 12 9.82 -25.84 7.11
CA ILE A 12 10.74 -25.13 8.01
C ILE A 12 10.20 -25.22 9.43
N PRO A 13 11.02 -25.62 10.44
CA PRO A 13 10.54 -25.84 11.81
C PRO A 13 9.98 -24.59 12.50
N VAL A 14 10.47 -23.41 12.13
CA VAL A 14 9.99 -22.14 12.69
C VAL A 14 8.93 -21.55 11.80
N ASP A 15 7.70 -21.54 12.27
CA ASP A 15 6.55 -20.98 11.55
C ASP A 15 6.03 -19.71 12.23
N TRP A 16 5.27 -18.90 11.50
CA TRP A 16 4.58 -17.75 12.07
C TRP A 16 3.48 -18.20 13.04
N PRO A 17 3.39 -17.60 14.25
CA PRO A 17 2.34 -17.94 15.22
C PRO A 17 0.97 -17.40 14.83
N ILE A 18 0.88 -16.62 13.76
CA ILE A 18 -0.34 -15.98 13.25
C ILE A 18 -0.56 -16.32 11.78
N ARG A 19 -1.80 -16.21 11.33
CA ARG A 19 -2.22 -16.36 9.93
C ARG A 19 -2.86 -15.08 9.44
N TYR A 20 -2.80 -14.85 8.13
CA TYR A 20 -3.36 -13.65 7.51
C TYR A 20 -4.80 -13.36 7.95
N LYS A 21 -5.66 -14.37 8.01
CA LYS A 21 -7.06 -14.22 8.43
C LYS A 21 -7.24 -13.56 9.79
N GLN A 22 -6.29 -13.73 10.70
CA GLN A 22 -6.34 -13.15 12.05
C GLN A 22 -6.04 -11.65 12.07
N ILE A 23 -5.33 -11.17 11.05
CA ILE A 23 -4.88 -9.77 10.95
C ILE A 23 -5.44 -9.04 9.72
N ALA A 24 -6.26 -9.71 8.90
CA ALA A 24 -6.83 -9.14 7.67
C ALA A 24 -7.56 -7.80 7.92
N ALA A 25 -8.30 -7.69 9.02
CA ALA A 25 -9.00 -6.45 9.38
C ALA A 25 -8.04 -5.28 9.64
N TRP A 26 -6.86 -5.57 10.19
CA TRP A 26 -5.82 -4.55 10.42
C TRP A 26 -5.15 -4.12 9.12
N TYR A 27 -4.97 -5.05 8.17
CA TYR A 27 -4.53 -4.68 6.81
C TYR A 27 -5.51 -3.70 6.17
N SER A 28 -6.80 -4.03 6.15
CA SER A 28 -7.83 -3.12 5.61
C SER A 28 -7.86 -1.77 6.32
N TYR A 29 -7.71 -1.77 7.65
CA TYR A 29 -7.63 -0.53 8.42
C TYR A 29 -6.45 0.35 7.99
N VAL A 30 -5.25 -0.25 7.86
CA VAL A 30 -4.04 0.46 7.43
C VAL A 30 -4.15 0.93 5.98
N GLU A 31 -4.67 0.08 5.08
CA GLU A 31 -4.91 0.42 3.67
C GLU A 31 -5.82 1.63 3.51
N LYS A 32 -6.90 1.68 4.28
CA LYS A 32 -7.78 2.85 4.35
C LYS A 32 -7.09 4.10 4.88
N PHE A 33 -6.36 3.96 5.98
CA PHE A 33 -5.66 5.08 6.61
C PHE A 33 -4.58 5.66 5.71
N VAL A 34 -3.79 4.79 5.08
CA VAL A 34 -2.74 5.17 4.12
C VAL A 34 -3.36 5.72 2.85
N GLY A 35 -4.49 5.20 2.42
CA GLY A 35 -5.13 5.50 1.14
C GLY A 35 -4.49 4.74 0.00
N ILE A 36 -4.45 3.41 0.13
CA ILE A 36 -3.99 2.55 -0.97
C ILE A 36 -4.98 2.66 -2.13
N SER A 37 -4.48 2.92 -3.32
CA SER A 37 -5.25 2.83 -4.56
C SER A 37 -5.05 1.47 -5.23
N GLY A 38 -6.11 0.90 -5.79
CA GLY A 38 -6.04 -0.41 -6.43
C GLY A 38 -7.41 -1.02 -6.68
N ASN A 39 -7.40 -2.23 -7.21
CA ASN A 39 -8.61 -3.02 -7.45
C ASN A 39 -8.71 -4.21 -6.50
N ALA A 40 -9.94 -4.57 -6.19
CA ALA A 40 -10.29 -5.89 -5.66
C ALA A 40 -10.41 -6.85 -6.86
N ASP A 41 -9.34 -7.56 -7.17
CA ASP A 41 -9.23 -8.37 -8.39
C ASP A 41 -9.66 -9.83 -8.19
N GLY A 42 -9.98 -10.25 -6.97
CA GLY A 42 -10.37 -11.62 -6.64
C GLY A 42 -9.28 -12.65 -6.92
N ILE A 43 -8.02 -12.28 -6.74
CA ILE A 43 -6.89 -13.18 -6.98
C ILE A 43 -6.59 -13.95 -5.69
N PRO A 44 -6.59 -15.30 -5.70
CA PRO A 44 -6.51 -16.10 -4.49
C PRO A 44 -5.30 -15.84 -3.59
N HIS A 45 -4.16 -15.49 -4.17
CA HIS A 45 -2.92 -15.23 -3.43
C HIS A 45 -2.69 -13.74 -3.13
N LEU A 46 -3.59 -12.87 -3.59
CA LEU A 46 -3.55 -11.43 -3.37
C LEU A 46 -4.87 -10.99 -2.73
N PRO A 47 -5.01 -11.10 -1.39
CA PRO A 47 -6.25 -10.81 -0.70
C PRO A 47 -6.78 -9.42 -1.03
N ASP A 48 -8.07 -9.30 -1.23
CA ASP A 48 -8.73 -8.03 -1.47
C ASP A 48 -8.88 -7.25 -0.17
N GLY A 49 -8.76 -5.94 -0.26
CA GLY A 49 -8.91 -4.98 0.82
C GLY A 49 -9.82 -3.83 0.42
N GLU A 50 -9.81 -2.77 1.20
CA GLU A 50 -10.60 -1.58 0.95
C GLU A 50 -9.72 -0.46 0.35
N PHE A 51 -9.79 -0.31 -0.98
CA PHE A 51 -8.92 0.59 -1.73
C PHE A 51 -9.65 1.84 -2.23
N GLN A 52 -8.90 2.90 -2.46
CA GLN A 52 -9.33 3.99 -3.34
C GLN A 52 -9.36 3.49 -4.79
N PRO A 53 -10.09 4.15 -5.70
CA PRO A 53 -10.05 3.80 -7.12
C PRO A 53 -8.62 3.60 -7.60
N PRO A 54 -8.36 2.63 -8.49
CA PRO A 54 -7.02 2.36 -9.00
C PRO A 54 -6.47 3.55 -9.79
N MET A 55 -5.17 3.66 -9.88
CA MET A 55 -4.54 4.49 -10.90
C MET A 55 -4.82 3.91 -12.28
N GLU A 56 -4.98 4.75 -13.28
CA GLU A 56 -5.26 4.30 -14.63
C GLU A 56 -4.03 3.72 -15.33
N MET A 57 -4.24 2.65 -16.07
CA MET A 57 -3.22 2.13 -16.99
C MET A 57 -3.03 3.11 -18.16
N ASN A 58 -1.79 3.34 -18.55
CA ASN A 58 -1.47 4.07 -19.76
C ASN A 58 -1.79 3.24 -21.03
N CYS A 59 -1.64 3.84 -22.19
CA CYS A 59 -1.99 3.18 -23.47
C CYS A 59 -1.15 1.91 -23.74
N VAL A 60 0.13 1.92 -23.36
CA VAL A 60 1.03 0.76 -23.53
C VAL A 60 0.61 -0.37 -22.62
N GLU A 61 0.33 -0.07 -21.35
CA GLU A 61 -0.13 -1.06 -20.38
C GLU A 61 -1.46 -1.68 -20.76
N LYS A 62 -2.40 -0.88 -21.28
CA LYS A 62 -3.69 -1.36 -21.79
C LYS A 62 -3.51 -2.31 -22.99
N HIS A 63 -2.64 -1.94 -23.94
CA HIS A 63 -2.32 -2.79 -25.08
C HIS A 63 -1.64 -4.10 -24.64
N PHE A 64 -0.67 -4.01 -23.75
CA PHE A 64 0.04 -5.18 -23.22
C PHE A 64 -0.88 -6.12 -22.43
N LYS A 65 -1.79 -5.55 -21.62
CA LYS A 65 -2.83 -6.31 -20.93
C LYS A 65 -3.67 -7.11 -21.91
N SER A 66 -4.20 -6.46 -22.93
CA SER A 66 -5.00 -7.12 -23.97
C SER A 66 -4.23 -8.25 -24.68
N SER A 67 -2.97 -8.01 -25.01
CA SER A 67 -2.11 -9.02 -25.64
C SER A 67 -1.86 -10.23 -24.73
N ILE A 68 -1.55 -10.01 -23.45
CA ILE A 68 -1.31 -11.11 -22.50
C ILE A 68 -2.58 -11.94 -22.32
N GLU A 69 -3.70 -11.29 -22.05
CA GLU A 69 -4.96 -11.98 -21.74
C GLU A 69 -5.52 -12.74 -22.95
N SER A 70 -5.20 -12.29 -24.18
CA SER A 70 -5.59 -13.00 -25.41
C SER A 70 -4.69 -14.19 -25.75
N ASN A 71 -3.38 -14.09 -25.49
CA ASN A 71 -2.42 -15.10 -25.93
C ASN A 71 -2.05 -16.11 -24.85
N TYR A 72 -2.32 -15.81 -23.57
CA TYR A 72 -1.93 -16.65 -22.45
C TYR A 72 -3.13 -16.91 -21.52
N PRO A 73 -3.96 -17.93 -21.82
CA PRO A 73 -5.12 -18.27 -21.00
C PRO A 73 -4.76 -18.42 -19.51
N GLY A 74 -5.55 -17.81 -18.62
CA GLY A 74 -5.31 -17.83 -17.18
C GLY A 74 -4.27 -16.84 -16.68
N ARG A 75 -3.59 -16.10 -17.53
CA ARG A 75 -2.75 -14.96 -17.13
C ARG A 75 -3.58 -13.69 -17.09
N ARG A 76 -3.28 -12.85 -16.08
CA ARG A 76 -3.93 -11.54 -15.92
C ARG A 76 -2.86 -10.48 -15.70
N LEU A 77 -3.01 -9.33 -16.34
CA LEU A 77 -2.23 -8.15 -16.03
C LEU A 77 -3.14 -7.18 -15.27
N ILE A 78 -2.77 -6.89 -14.04
CA ILE A 78 -3.52 -5.98 -13.16
C ILE A 78 -2.73 -4.71 -12.91
N ILE A 79 -3.45 -3.63 -12.53
CA ILE A 79 -2.79 -2.44 -12.03
C ILE A 79 -2.25 -2.71 -10.62
N SER A 80 -1.05 -2.23 -10.33
CA SER A 80 -0.45 -2.40 -9.01
C SER A 80 -1.23 -1.64 -7.95
N ARG A 81 -1.37 -2.24 -6.76
CA ARG A 81 -1.81 -1.53 -5.56
C ARG A 81 -0.68 -0.63 -5.09
N THR A 82 -0.98 0.63 -4.83
CA THR A 82 0.06 1.61 -4.50
C THR A 82 -0.41 2.61 -3.45
N ALA A 83 0.53 3.08 -2.64
CA ALA A 83 0.28 4.08 -1.62
C ALA A 83 0.29 5.51 -2.20
N ASN A 84 -0.38 5.68 -3.33
CA ASN A 84 -0.63 6.96 -3.99
C ASN A 84 -2.13 7.25 -4.01
N LEU A 85 -2.53 8.38 -3.45
CA LEU A 85 -3.93 8.78 -3.42
C LEU A 85 -4.46 9.07 -4.83
N THR A 86 -5.62 8.53 -5.15
CA THR A 86 -6.41 8.91 -6.33
C THR A 86 -7.56 9.85 -5.96
N LYS A 87 -7.90 9.91 -4.67
CA LYS A 87 -8.84 10.88 -4.09
C LYS A 87 -8.24 11.51 -2.85
N ALA A 88 -8.65 12.73 -2.54
CA ALA A 88 -8.20 13.41 -1.33
C ALA A 88 -8.54 12.60 -0.06
N LEU A 89 -7.62 12.60 0.91
CA LEU A 89 -7.77 11.88 2.18
C LEU A 89 -7.02 12.59 3.29
N ASN A 90 -7.70 12.92 4.40
CA ASN A 90 -7.09 13.48 5.61
C ASN A 90 -6.14 14.67 5.35
N GLY A 91 -6.58 15.64 4.54
CA GLY A 91 -5.80 16.83 4.20
C GLY A 91 -4.72 16.60 3.12
N ARG A 92 -4.55 15.39 2.62
CA ARG A 92 -3.67 15.07 1.49
C ARG A 92 -4.44 15.12 0.18
N GLY A 93 -3.82 15.66 -0.87
CA GLY A 93 -4.42 15.76 -2.21
C GLY A 93 -4.16 14.51 -3.05
N PRO A 94 -4.91 14.32 -4.17
CA PRO A 94 -4.68 13.23 -5.10
C PRO A 94 -3.39 13.40 -5.88
N CYS A 95 -2.87 12.29 -6.43
CA CYS A 95 -1.67 12.25 -7.25
C CYS A 95 -1.83 13.12 -8.51
N GLN A 96 -0.82 13.93 -8.79
CA GLN A 96 -0.76 14.82 -9.95
C GLN A 96 0.19 14.30 -11.05
N TYR A 97 0.61 13.04 -10.98
CA TYR A 97 1.46 12.36 -11.98
C TYR A 97 2.75 13.12 -12.34
N ARG A 98 3.43 13.70 -11.33
CA ARG A 98 4.60 14.57 -11.54
C ARG A 98 5.95 13.84 -11.57
N ASP A 99 5.96 12.54 -11.33
CA ASP A 99 7.18 11.70 -11.27
C ASP A 99 8.27 12.21 -10.31
N LEU A 100 7.87 12.79 -9.18
CA LEU A 100 8.75 13.35 -8.16
C LEU A 100 8.53 12.72 -6.77
N CYS A 101 7.98 11.51 -6.72
CA CYS A 101 7.59 10.87 -5.46
C CYS A 101 8.75 10.70 -4.48
N SER A 102 9.94 10.30 -4.97
CA SER A 102 11.15 10.10 -4.15
C SER A 102 11.75 11.39 -3.60
N ARG A 103 11.40 12.54 -4.15
CA ARG A 103 11.88 13.86 -3.71
C ARG A 103 10.92 14.60 -2.78
N GLY A 104 9.87 13.91 -2.34
CA GLY A 104 8.78 14.47 -1.56
C GLY A 104 7.62 14.95 -2.44
N CYS A 105 6.42 14.48 -2.09
CA CYS A 105 5.21 14.85 -2.80
C CYS A 105 4.56 16.09 -2.15
N PRO A 106 4.50 17.25 -2.84
CA PRO A 106 3.94 18.48 -2.25
C PRO A 106 2.43 18.37 -1.97
N TYR A 107 1.75 17.42 -2.62
CA TYR A 107 0.32 17.15 -2.41
C TYR A 107 0.07 16.09 -1.32
N GLY A 108 1.13 15.47 -0.78
CA GLY A 108 1.00 14.36 0.16
C GLY A 108 0.34 13.11 -0.42
N ALA A 109 0.16 13.03 -1.75
CA ALA A 109 -0.47 11.89 -2.40
C ALA A 109 0.32 10.60 -2.21
N TYR A 110 1.63 10.66 -2.40
CA TYR A 110 2.54 9.58 -2.06
C TYR A 110 2.67 9.47 -0.54
N PHE A 111 2.43 8.27 -0.01
CA PHE A 111 2.51 8.05 1.44
C PHE A 111 3.91 8.27 1.99
N SER A 112 3.97 8.98 3.08
CA SER A 112 5.18 9.09 3.92
C SER A 112 4.75 9.41 5.35
N SER A 113 5.66 9.18 6.30
CA SER A 113 5.41 9.57 7.69
C SER A 113 5.12 11.07 7.81
N ASN A 114 5.84 11.90 7.04
CA ASN A 114 5.66 13.35 7.05
C ASN A 114 4.27 13.78 6.53
N SER A 115 3.73 13.09 5.54
CA SER A 115 2.45 13.45 4.93
C SER A 115 1.22 12.83 5.62
N ALA A 116 1.38 11.73 6.35
CA ALA A 116 0.25 10.98 6.89
C ALA A 116 0.36 10.72 8.40
N THR A 117 1.31 9.90 8.85
CA THR A 117 1.32 9.41 10.24
C THR A 117 1.71 10.48 11.25
N LEU A 118 2.69 11.34 10.97
CA LEU A 118 3.08 12.42 11.88
C LEU A 118 1.96 13.47 12.07
N PRO A 119 1.29 13.96 11.00
CA PRO A 119 0.12 14.82 11.17
C PRO A 119 -1.00 14.17 12.00
N ALA A 120 -1.29 12.89 11.74
CA ALA A 120 -2.29 12.15 12.51
C ALA A 120 -1.91 12.00 13.99
N ALA A 121 -0.65 11.64 14.27
CA ALA A 121 -0.14 11.54 15.64
C ALA A 121 -0.17 12.90 16.35
N LYS A 122 0.21 13.98 15.67
CA LYS A 122 0.14 15.34 16.22
C LYS A 122 -1.29 15.75 16.57
N ALA A 123 -2.25 15.37 15.73
CA ALA A 123 -3.66 15.68 15.97
C ALA A 123 -4.23 15.03 17.24
N THR A 124 -3.62 13.96 17.75
CA THR A 124 -4.01 13.34 19.02
C THR A 124 -3.65 14.17 20.25
N GLY A 125 -2.75 15.15 20.13
CA GLY A 125 -2.19 15.90 21.26
C GLY A 125 -1.24 15.10 22.16
N LYS A 126 -0.95 13.84 21.80
CA LYS A 126 -0.15 12.90 22.63
C LYS A 126 1.26 12.68 22.09
N MET A 127 1.68 13.44 21.07
CA MET A 127 2.99 13.31 20.45
C MET A 127 3.84 14.55 20.71
N THR A 128 5.09 14.33 21.12
CA THR A 128 6.14 15.36 21.13
C THR A 128 7.13 15.04 20.01
N LEU A 129 7.29 15.95 19.07
CA LEU A 129 8.27 15.85 17.99
C LEU A 129 9.47 16.73 18.32
N LEU A 130 10.66 16.11 18.36
CA LEU A 130 11.93 16.81 18.57
C LEU A 130 12.72 16.81 17.24
N PRO A 131 12.54 17.83 16.38
CA PRO A 131 13.34 17.93 15.16
C PRO A 131 14.79 18.30 15.49
N PHE A 132 15.68 18.10 14.52
CA PHE A 132 17.12 18.38 14.66
C PHE A 132 17.80 17.64 15.80
N SER A 133 17.25 16.49 16.17
CA SER A 133 17.78 15.65 17.26
C SER A 133 18.28 14.31 16.70
N VAL A 134 19.50 13.95 17.09
CA VAL A 134 20.11 12.67 16.73
C VAL A 134 19.93 11.70 17.91
N ALA A 135 19.31 10.55 17.69
CA ALA A 135 19.26 9.49 18.69
C ALA A 135 20.67 8.90 18.85
N HIS A 136 21.26 9.07 20.02
CA HIS A 136 22.62 8.60 20.32
C HIS A 136 22.62 7.17 20.85
N SER A 137 21.68 6.84 21.72
CA SER A 137 21.60 5.51 22.35
C SER A 137 20.15 5.18 22.73
N ILE A 138 19.87 3.90 22.79
CA ILE A 138 18.64 3.35 23.39
C ILE A 138 19.05 2.67 24.68
N ILE A 139 18.40 3.01 25.77
CA ILE A 139 18.67 2.48 27.11
C ILE A 139 17.60 1.46 27.46
#